data_875d42a85276f38e67cc0d89f59894aa
#
_entry.id   875d42a85276f38e67cc0d89f59894aa
#
_cell.length_a   1.000
_cell.length_b   1.000
_cell.length_c   1.000
_cell.angle_alpha   90.00
_cell.angle_beta   90.00
_cell.angle_gamma   90.00
#
_symmetry.space_group_name_H-M   'P 1'
#
loop_
_entity.id
_entity.type
_entity.pdbx_description
1 polymer ?
#
loop_
_entity_poly.entity_id
_entity_poly.type
_entity_poly.pdbx_seq_one_letter_code
_entity_poly.pdbx_strand_id
1 'polypeptide(L)'
;SDSEMVNYTTLVKDVVARYLLRHQQVIEKVMDSYTIIPMKLGTYAFNIREVEEILSKGHTKFKDIFRKINNKIEMDVVATWSDLNSIIKEIGEEQDVKKLKEESMSKPEGVSAKDQIRIGNLIKNILDNKRERCALEIETGLKDVSIDFRKHDLMDDRMIFNIAFLIDKNKKTEFERKLDELNAIFNEKLNFRCVGPLPPYSFYTAEVKKIPLDDIEL
;
A
#
# COMPACT_ATOMS: atom_id res chain seq x y z
N SER A 1 -24.41 -3.55 -30.61
CA SER A 1 -23.55 -2.36 -30.60
C SER A 1 -22.18 -2.82 -30.14
N ASP A 2 -21.23 -2.78 -31.08
CA ASP A 2 -19.82 -3.12 -30.83
C ASP A 2 -19.29 -2.24 -29.70
N SER A 3 -18.99 -2.84 -28.56
CA SER A 3 -18.31 -2.15 -27.49
C SER A 3 -16.83 -2.10 -27.89
N GLU A 4 -16.41 -0.93 -28.43
CA GLU A 4 -15.00 -0.66 -28.66
C GLU A 4 -14.23 -0.89 -27.37
N MET A 5 -13.23 -1.75 -27.45
CA MET A 5 -12.29 -1.97 -26.35
C MET A 5 -11.53 -0.66 -26.05
N VAL A 6 -11.80 -0.07 -24.92
CA VAL A 6 -11.11 1.15 -24.50
C VAL A 6 -9.69 0.81 -24.10
N ASN A 7 -8.71 1.28 -24.87
CA ASN A 7 -7.29 1.14 -24.52
C ASN A 7 -6.90 2.20 -23.49
N TYR A 8 -6.90 1.83 -22.22
CA TYR A 8 -6.61 2.74 -21.12
C TYR A 8 -5.18 3.28 -21.12
N THR A 9 -4.24 2.66 -21.85
CA THR A 9 -2.84 3.13 -21.91
C THR A 9 -2.67 4.38 -22.75
N THR A 10 -3.64 4.68 -23.61
CA THR A 10 -3.64 5.86 -24.50
C THR A 10 -4.51 7.00 -23.99
N LEU A 11 -5.26 6.79 -22.91
CA LEU A 11 -6.12 7.81 -22.33
C LEU A 11 -5.32 8.86 -21.56
N VAL A 12 -5.76 10.12 -21.67
CA VAL A 12 -5.22 11.23 -20.87
C VAL A 12 -5.44 10.92 -19.36
N LYS A 13 -4.47 11.26 -18.51
CA LYS A 13 -4.49 10.97 -17.05
C LYS A 13 -5.81 11.34 -16.38
N ASP A 14 -6.41 12.47 -16.74
CA ASP A 14 -7.68 12.94 -16.17
C ASP A 14 -8.87 12.03 -16.51
N VAL A 15 -8.84 11.41 -17.69
CA VAL A 15 -9.88 10.47 -18.14
C VAL A 15 -9.75 9.16 -17.34
N VAL A 16 -8.54 8.66 -17.19
CA VAL A 16 -8.27 7.46 -16.38
C VAL A 16 -8.68 7.69 -14.93
N ALA A 17 -8.33 8.83 -14.35
CA ALA A 17 -8.70 9.20 -12.99
C ALA A 17 -10.23 9.22 -12.80
N ARG A 18 -11.00 9.76 -13.76
CA ARG A 18 -12.47 9.73 -13.70
C ARG A 18 -13.05 8.32 -13.74
N TYR A 19 -12.49 7.42 -14.56
CA TYR A 19 -12.92 6.03 -14.59
C TYR A 19 -12.60 5.29 -13.28
N LEU A 20 -11.41 5.53 -12.72
CA LEU A 20 -11.04 4.99 -11.41
C LEU A 20 -12.00 5.44 -10.32
N LEU A 21 -12.31 6.74 -10.25
CA LEU A 21 -13.25 7.28 -9.27
C LEU A 21 -14.65 6.66 -9.41
N ARG A 22 -15.16 6.56 -10.64
CA ARG A 22 -16.48 5.94 -10.89
C ARG A 22 -16.49 4.46 -10.51
N HIS A 23 -15.44 3.74 -10.87
CA HIS A 23 -15.29 2.33 -10.52
C HIS A 23 -15.30 2.15 -9.01
N GLN A 24 -14.51 2.97 -8.29
CA GLN A 24 -14.46 2.96 -6.83
C GLN A 24 -15.82 3.29 -6.20
N GLN A 25 -16.52 4.31 -6.67
CA GLN A 25 -17.86 4.69 -6.17
C GLN A 25 -18.89 3.56 -6.33
N VAL A 26 -18.86 2.84 -7.46
CA VAL A 26 -19.75 1.70 -7.68
C VAL A 26 -19.43 0.58 -6.70
N ILE A 27 -18.15 0.27 -6.52
CA ILE A 27 -17.69 -0.77 -5.60
C ILE A 27 -18.10 -0.43 -4.16
N GLU A 28 -17.83 0.77 -3.69
CA GLU A 28 -18.20 1.24 -2.35
C GLU A 28 -19.72 1.13 -2.12
N LYS A 29 -20.51 1.61 -3.07
CA LYS A 29 -21.97 1.54 -2.97
C LYS A 29 -22.50 0.11 -2.91
N VAL A 30 -21.90 -0.83 -3.66
CA VAL A 30 -22.29 -2.24 -3.61
C VAL A 30 -21.82 -2.89 -2.30
N MET A 31 -20.65 -2.49 -1.79
CA MET A 31 -20.07 -3.00 -0.54
C MET A 31 -20.89 -2.62 0.70
N ASP A 32 -21.67 -1.55 0.63
CA ASP A 32 -22.57 -1.17 1.74
C ASP A 32 -23.58 -2.27 2.07
N SER A 33 -24.05 -2.99 1.04
CA SER A 33 -25.12 -4.00 1.16
C SER A 33 -24.65 -5.43 0.92
N TYR A 34 -23.53 -5.63 0.26
CA TYR A 34 -23.06 -6.95 -0.18
C TYR A 34 -21.57 -7.16 0.11
N THR A 35 -21.19 -8.39 0.40
CA THR A 35 -19.79 -8.82 0.31
C THR A 35 -19.40 -8.94 -1.13
N ILE A 36 -18.31 -8.32 -1.55
CA ILE A 36 -17.84 -8.30 -2.94
C ILE A 36 -16.43 -8.84 -3.06
N ILE A 37 -16.14 -9.47 -4.19
CA ILE A 37 -14.78 -9.75 -4.64
C ILE A 37 -14.43 -8.65 -5.64
N PRO A 38 -13.51 -7.74 -5.30
CA PRO A 38 -13.20 -6.62 -6.18
C PRO A 38 -12.52 -7.10 -7.45
N MET A 39 -12.80 -6.42 -8.56
CA MET A 39 -12.14 -6.62 -9.84
C MET A 39 -11.31 -5.39 -10.19
N LYS A 40 -10.17 -5.60 -10.84
CA LYS A 40 -9.35 -4.49 -11.32
C LYS A 40 -10.09 -3.69 -12.40
N LEU A 41 -9.93 -2.38 -12.41
CA LEU A 41 -10.43 -1.54 -13.49
C LEU A 41 -9.88 -2.04 -14.84
N GLY A 42 -10.75 -2.10 -15.86
CA GLY A 42 -10.38 -2.61 -17.17
C GLY A 42 -10.56 -4.12 -17.32
N THR A 43 -11.05 -4.83 -16.30
CA THR A 43 -11.52 -6.20 -16.46
C THR A 43 -12.86 -6.20 -17.20
N TYR A 44 -12.96 -6.93 -18.28
CA TYR A 44 -14.17 -7.03 -19.11
C TYR A 44 -14.39 -8.47 -19.58
N ALA A 45 -15.62 -8.76 -19.94
CA ALA A 45 -16.01 -9.96 -20.66
C ALA A 45 -16.66 -9.57 -22.00
N PHE A 46 -16.51 -10.35 -23.04
CA PHE A 46 -17.04 -10.03 -24.36
C PHE A 46 -18.56 -10.13 -24.42
N ASN A 47 -19.16 -11.02 -23.64
CA ASN A 47 -20.60 -11.22 -23.59
C ASN A 47 -21.04 -11.87 -22.27
N ILE A 48 -22.36 -11.96 -22.08
CA ILE A 48 -22.97 -12.56 -20.89
C ILE A 48 -22.60 -14.04 -20.73
N ARG A 49 -22.50 -14.82 -21.81
CA ARG A 49 -22.13 -16.23 -21.73
C ARG A 49 -20.75 -16.44 -21.12
N GLU A 50 -19.80 -15.60 -21.49
CA GLU A 50 -18.45 -15.65 -20.90
C GLU A 50 -18.50 -15.35 -19.38
N VAL A 51 -19.31 -14.41 -18.95
CA VAL A 51 -19.52 -14.13 -17.51
C VAL A 51 -20.11 -15.36 -16.81
N GLU A 52 -21.13 -15.98 -17.39
CA GLU A 52 -21.76 -17.20 -16.86
C GLU A 52 -20.77 -18.37 -16.77
N GLU A 53 -19.92 -18.56 -17.78
CA GLU A 53 -18.86 -19.57 -17.78
C GLU A 53 -17.82 -19.31 -16.68
N ILE A 54 -17.34 -18.08 -16.53
CA ILE A 54 -16.39 -17.69 -15.49
C ILE A 54 -16.98 -17.97 -14.11
N LEU A 55 -18.22 -17.55 -13.88
CA LEU A 55 -18.92 -17.77 -12.63
C LEU A 55 -19.16 -19.26 -12.34
N SER A 56 -19.54 -20.03 -13.36
CA SER A 56 -19.76 -21.48 -13.25
C SER A 56 -18.46 -22.23 -12.95
N LYS A 57 -17.41 -21.99 -13.74
CA LYS A 57 -16.10 -22.62 -13.55
C LYS A 57 -15.42 -22.20 -12.25
N GLY A 58 -15.62 -20.93 -11.82
CA GLY A 58 -15.05 -20.36 -10.62
C GLY A 58 -15.90 -20.56 -9.36
N HIS A 59 -17.09 -21.16 -9.45
CA HIS A 59 -18.09 -21.15 -8.39
C HIS A 59 -17.57 -21.59 -7.01
N THR A 60 -16.85 -22.70 -6.93
CA THR A 60 -16.29 -23.21 -5.67
C THR A 60 -15.26 -22.21 -5.11
N LYS A 61 -14.36 -21.73 -5.95
CA LYS A 61 -13.31 -20.76 -5.56
C LYS A 61 -13.93 -19.46 -5.09
N PHE A 62 -14.93 -18.93 -5.78
CA PHE A 62 -15.62 -17.71 -5.37
C PHE A 62 -16.35 -17.91 -4.04
N LYS A 63 -17.04 -19.02 -3.84
CA LYS A 63 -17.65 -19.33 -2.55
C LYS A 63 -16.65 -19.36 -1.39
N ASP A 64 -15.49 -19.96 -1.60
CA ASP A 64 -14.44 -20.01 -0.57
C ASP A 64 -13.86 -18.63 -0.27
N ILE A 65 -13.68 -17.80 -1.31
CA ILE A 65 -13.27 -16.41 -1.12
C ILE A 65 -14.35 -15.64 -0.34
N PHE A 66 -15.62 -15.73 -0.76
CA PHE A 66 -16.72 -15.06 -0.04
C PHE A 66 -16.79 -15.43 1.42
N ARG A 67 -16.60 -16.73 1.77
CA ARG A 67 -16.54 -17.15 3.19
C ARG A 67 -15.41 -16.48 3.95
N LYS A 68 -14.25 -16.32 3.31
CA LYS A 68 -13.06 -15.71 3.91
C LYS A 68 -13.18 -14.20 4.12
N ILE A 69 -13.88 -13.51 3.20
CA ILE A 69 -14.02 -12.04 3.24
C ILE A 69 -15.36 -11.56 3.80
N ASN A 70 -16.25 -12.49 4.17
CA ASN A 70 -17.54 -12.12 4.74
C ASN A 70 -17.36 -11.27 6.00
N ASN A 71 -18.03 -10.12 6.05
CA ASN A 71 -17.94 -9.13 7.12
C ASN A 71 -16.50 -8.58 7.35
N LYS A 72 -15.64 -8.61 6.32
CA LYS A 72 -14.29 -8.07 6.40
C LYS A 72 -14.11 -6.91 5.45
N ILE A 73 -13.26 -5.99 5.84
CA ILE A 73 -12.88 -4.80 5.08
C ILE A 73 -11.36 -4.65 5.08
N GLU A 74 -10.85 -3.96 4.08
CA GLU A 74 -9.45 -3.57 4.01
C GLU A 74 -9.30 -2.12 4.50
N MET A 75 -8.26 -1.89 5.27
CA MET A 75 -7.83 -0.57 5.74
C MET A 75 -6.37 -0.39 5.36
N ASP A 76 -6.10 0.55 4.47
CA ASP A 76 -4.73 0.86 4.02
C ASP A 76 -4.13 1.93 4.91
N VAL A 77 -3.00 1.61 5.51
CA VAL A 77 -2.27 2.54 6.37
C VAL A 77 -0.92 2.88 5.75
N VAL A 78 -0.70 4.16 5.58
CA VAL A 78 0.59 4.72 5.13
C VAL A 78 1.11 5.63 6.23
N ALA A 79 2.40 5.49 6.56
CA ALA A 79 3.11 6.42 7.42
C ALA A 79 4.32 7.00 6.69
N THR A 80 4.53 8.30 6.83
CA THR A 80 5.65 9.02 6.23
C THR A 80 6.34 9.87 7.29
N TRP A 81 7.63 10.16 7.13
CA TRP A 81 8.28 11.19 7.92
C TRP A 81 7.57 12.53 7.69
N SER A 82 7.25 13.23 8.78
CA SER A 82 6.67 14.58 8.69
C SER A 82 7.68 15.58 8.11
N ASP A 83 8.95 15.49 8.55
CA ASP A 83 10.08 16.22 7.99
C ASP A 83 11.33 15.35 7.93
N LEU A 84 11.57 14.74 6.75
CA LEU A 84 12.75 13.89 6.52
C LEU A 84 14.06 14.68 6.71
N ASN A 85 14.10 15.97 6.35
CA ASN A 85 15.31 16.78 6.48
C ASN A 85 15.69 16.99 7.95
N SER A 86 14.69 17.19 8.81
CA SER A 86 14.92 17.27 10.26
C SER A 86 15.44 15.96 10.83
N ILE A 87 14.92 14.82 10.39
CA ILE A 87 15.41 13.50 10.79
C ILE A 87 16.86 13.29 10.34
N ILE A 88 17.20 13.65 9.10
CA ILE A 88 18.58 13.55 8.59
C ILE A 88 19.53 14.47 9.39
N LYS A 89 19.08 15.67 9.77
CA LYS A 89 19.87 16.57 10.64
C LYS A 89 20.09 15.94 12.03
N GLU A 90 19.04 15.40 12.65
CA GLU A 90 19.17 14.67 13.93
C GLU A 90 20.22 13.55 13.83
N ILE A 91 20.16 12.74 12.78
CA ILE A 91 21.12 11.66 12.52
C ILE A 91 22.54 12.23 12.35
N GLY A 92 22.65 13.37 11.67
CA GLY A 92 23.94 14.08 11.49
C GLY A 92 24.60 14.51 12.78
N GLU A 93 23.81 14.66 13.87
CA GLU A 93 24.25 15.01 15.22
C GLU A 93 24.52 13.78 16.12
N GLU A 94 24.24 12.57 15.66
CA GLU A 94 24.54 11.36 16.41
C GLU A 94 26.08 11.16 16.56
N GLN A 95 26.48 10.59 17.68
CA GLN A 95 27.90 10.49 18.07
C GLN A 95 28.77 9.82 17.01
N ASP A 96 28.28 8.74 16.42
CA ASP A 96 29.04 7.97 15.41
C ASP A 96 29.24 8.79 14.11
N VAL A 97 28.23 9.58 13.71
CA VAL A 97 28.31 10.42 12.52
C VAL A 97 29.24 11.61 12.77
N LYS A 98 29.14 12.26 13.97
CA LYS A 98 30.05 13.34 14.36
C LYS A 98 31.49 12.88 14.38
N LYS A 99 31.75 11.76 15.05
CA LYS A 99 33.08 11.17 15.12
C LYS A 99 33.69 10.90 13.75
N LEU A 100 32.89 10.31 12.86
CA LEU A 100 33.35 10.03 11.50
C LEU A 100 33.61 11.32 10.69
N LYS A 101 32.81 12.37 10.88
CA LYS A 101 33.04 13.69 10.29
C LYS A 101 34.33 14.33 10.80
N GLU A 102 34.56 14.32 12.13
CA GLU A 102 35.76 14.86 12.77
C GLU A 102 37.02 14.13 12.32
N GLU A 103 36.99 12.79 12.28
CA GLU A 103 38.10 11.97 11.73
C GLU A 103 38.41 12.32 10.29
N SER A 104 37.37 12.58 9.48
CA SER A 104 37.54 12.93 8.07
C SER A 104 38.09 14.34 7.89
N MET A 105 37.68 15.30 8.73
CA MET A 105 38.14 16.69 8.70
C MET A 105 39.57 16.86 9.22
N SER A 106 40.03 15.99 10.14
CA SER A 106 41.39 16.06 10.69
C SER A 106 42.48 15.52 9.76
N LYS A 107 42.13 15.00 8.59
CA LYS A 107 43.09 14.54 7.59
C LYS A 107 43.78 15.72 6.92
N PRO A 108 45.10 15.65 6.64
CA PRO A 108 45.83 16.74 5.99
C PRO A 108 45.28 17.09 4.59
N GLU A 109 44.69 16.11 3.91
CA GLU A 109 44.13 16.22 2.56
C GLU A 109 42.68 16.74 2.58
N GLY A 110 42.09 16.99 3.78
CA GLY A 110 40.69 17.34 3.93
C GLY A 110 39.74 16.15 3.70
N VAL A 111 38.46 16.46 3.58
CA VAL A 111 37.41 15.44 3.38
C VAL A 111 37.43 14.93 1.95
N SER A 112 37.84 13.68 1.74
CA SER A 112 37.85 13.04 0.43
C SER A 112 36.44 12.62 -0.04
N ALA A 113 36.25 12.40 -1.35
CA ALA A 113 35.02 11.84 -1.91
C ALA A 113 34.66 10.49 -1.27
N LYS A 114 35.67 9.67 -0.91
CA LYS A 114 35.49 8.40 -0.21
C LYS A 114 34.94 8.61 1.20
N ASP A 115 35.37 9.65 1.91
CA ASP A 115 34.87 9.98 3.24
C ASP A 115 33.41 10.47 3.17
N GLN A 116 33.09 11.29 2.15
CA GLN A 116 31.70 11.73 1.93
C GLN A 116 30.75 10.56 1.68
N ILE A 117 31.14 9.59 0.85
CA ILE A 117 30.38 8.37 0.60
C ILE A 117 30.22 7.56 1.89
N ARG A 118 31.28 7.43 2.69
CA ARG A 118 31.25 6.70 3.95
C ARG A 118 30.30 7.33 4.97
N ILE A 119 30.33 8.66 5.10
CA ILE A 119 29.42 9.42 5.96
C ILE A 119 27.96 9.27 5.46
N GLY A 120 27.75 9.41 4.14
CA GLY A 120 26.43 9.23 3.52
C GLY A 120 25.84 7.83 3.76
N ASN A 121 26.65 6.80 3.61
CA ASN A 121 26.23 5.42 3.88
C ASN A 121 25.90 5.19 5.36
N LEU A 122 26.66 5.78 6.30
CA LEU A 122 26.37 5.68 7.72
C LEU A 122 25.01 6.35 8.05
N ILE A 123 24.79 7.57 7.55
CA ILE A 123 23.51 8.27 7.70
C ILE A 123 22.35 7.46 7.15
N LYS A 124 22.51 6.91 5.94
CA LYS A 124 21.50 6.04 5.31
C LYS A 124 21.18 4.83 6.16
N ASN A 125 22.18 4.12 6.65
CA ASN A 125 21.99 2.92 7.49
C ASN A 125 21.24 3.26 8.79
N ILE A 126 21.55 4.39 9.43
CA ILE A 126 20.86 4.84 10.65
C ILE A 126 19.39 5.19 10.31
N LEU A 127 19.15 5.87 9.20
CA LEU A 127 17.80 6.21 8.74
C LEU A 127 16.97 4.95 8.45
N ASP A 128 17.56 3.96 7.77
CA ASP A 128 16.88 2.70 7.46
C ASP A 128 16.56 1.93 8.76
N ASN A 129 17.47 1.88 9.73
CA ASN A 129 17.20 1.28 11.05
C ASN A 129 16.10 2.02 11.82
N LYS A 130 16.05 3.35 11.75
CA LYS A 130 14.96 4.13 12.36
C LYS A 130 13.62 3.82 11.68
N ARG A 131 13.61 3.73 10.35
CA ARG A 131 12.43 3.36 9.54
C ARG A 131 11.89 2.00 9.95
N GLU A 132 12.76 1.00 10.01
CA GLU A 132 12.38 -0.38 10.37
C GLU A 132 11.78 -0.45 11.79
N ARG A 133 12.37 0.26 12.75
CA ARG A 133 11.83 0.31 14.12
C ARG A 133 10.45 0.95 14.18
N CYS A 134 10.26 2.09 13.52
CA CYS A 134 8.95 2.73 13.45
C CYS A 134 7.92 1.81 12.76
N ALA A 135 8.30 1.18 11.64
CA ALA A 135 7.44 0.27 10.92
C ALA A 135 7.00 -0.93 11.77
N LEU A 136 7.95 -1.53 12.52
CA LEU A 136 7.67 -2.65 13.42
C LEU A 136 6.73 -2.24 14.57
N GLU A 137 6.91 -1.07 15.15
CA GLU A 137 6.07 -0.55 16.21
C GLU A 137 4.62 -0.31 15.73
N ILE A 138 4.45 0.28 14.53
CA ILE A 138 3.15 0.49 13.91
C ILE A 138 2.48 -0.86 13.60
N GLU A 139 3.22 -1.78 12.97
CA GLU A 139 2.73 -3.12 12.64
C GLU A 139 2.26 -3.86 13.89
N THR A 140 3.07 -3.85 14.94
CA THR A 140 2.74 -4.51 16.21
C THR A 140 1.49 -3.90 16.85
N GLY A 141 1.36 -2.58 16.85
CA GLY A 141 0.20 -1.89 17.43
C GLY A 141 -1.12 -2.15 16.71
N LEU A 142 -1.07 -2.44 15.39
CA LEU A 142 -2.27 -2.71 14.58
C LEU A 142 -2.56 -4.21 14.38
N LYS A 143 -1.60 -5.08 14.61
CA LYS A 143 -1.72 -6.52 14.38
C LYS A 143 -2.82 -7.16 15.21
N ASP A 144 -2.96 -6.78 16.48
CA ASP A 144 -3.91 -7.39 17.41
C ASP A 144 -5.38 -7.08 17.06
N VAL A 145 -5.64 -6.02 16.31
CA VAL A 145 -6.96 -5.61 15.83
C VAL A 145 -7.20 -5.97 14.36
N SER A 146 -6.25 -6.66 13.72
CA SER A 146 -6.33 -7.14 12.35
C SER A 146 -6.36 -8.66 12.26
N ILE A 147 -6.88 -9.18 11.16
CA ILE A 147 -6.97 -10.63 10.86
C ILE A 147 -5.75 -11.06 10.05
N ASP A 148 -5.35 -10.22 9.10
CA ASP A 148 -4.22 -10.44 8.19
C ASP A 148 -3.71 -9.09 7.71
N PHE A 149 -2.52 -9.04 7.12
CA PHE A 149 -1.98 -7.83 6.53
C PHE A 149 -1.13 -8.14 5.30
N ARG A 150 -0.99 -7.15 4.41
CA ARG A 150 -0.13 -7.21 3.22
C ARG A 150 0.73 -5.97 3.15
N LYS A 151 2.05 -6.18 3.09
CA LYS A 151 3.02 -5.10 2.88
C LYS A 151 3.06 -4.74 1.40
N HIS A 152 3.06 -3.45 1.13
CA HIS A 152 3.27 -2.88 -0.19
C HIS A 152 4.65 -2.22 -0.27
N ASP A 153 5.14 -2.03 -1.50
CA ASP A 153 6.39 -1.33 -1.72
C ASP A 153 6.31 0.13 -1.23
N LEU A 154 7.41 0.62 -0.72
CA LEU A 154 7.56 2.02 -0.38
C LEU A 154 7.80 2.82 -1.66
N MET A 155 7.06 3.89 -1.87
CA MET A 155 7.09 4.66 -3.12
C MET A 155 8.21 5.69 -3.15
N ASP A 156 8.64 6.21 -1.98
CA ASP A 156 9.70 7.20 -1.85
C ASP A 156 10.43 7.08 -0.49
N ASP A 157 11.52 7.83 -0.34
CA ASP A 157 12.35 7.81 0.88
C ASP A 157 11.65 8.39 2.12
N ARG A 158 10.58 9.15 1.97
CA ARG A 158 9.78 9.67 3.08
C ARG A 158 8.86 8.61 3.65
N MET A 159 8.51 7.61 2.85
CA MET A 159 7.58 6.57 3.26
C MET A 159 8.27 5.58 4.20
N ILE A 160 7.63 5.31 5.33
CA ILE A 160 8.12 4.41 6.37
C ILE A 160 7.36 3.09 6.31
N PHE A 161 6.06 3.20 6.03
CA PHE A 161 5.10 2.14 6.22
C PHE A 161 4.03 2.23 5.13
N ASN A 162 3.70 1.09 4.50
CA ASN A 162 2.65 0.99 3.50
C ASN A 162 2.06 -0.42 3.59
N ILE A 163 0.97 -0.56 4.34
CA ILE A 163 0.39 -1.87 4.64
C ILE A 163 -1.13 -1.81 4.54
N ALA A 164 -1.69 -2.79 3.82
CA ALA A 164 -3.11 -3.09 3.84
C ALA A 164 -3.42 -4.05 5.00
N PHE A 165 -4.40 -3.74 5.81
CA PHE A 165 -4.91 -4.57 6.91
C PHE A 165 -6.29 -5.11 6.58
N LEU A 166 -6.47 -6.42 6.75
CA LEU A 166 -7.78 -7.06 6.70
C LEU A 166 -8.35 -7.08 8.11
N ILE A 167 -9.47 -6.43 8.31
CA ILE A 167 -10.12 -6.35 9.63
C ILE A 167 -11.57 -6.81 9.57
N ASP A 168 -12.14 -7.21 10.71
CA ASP A 168 -13.59 -7.37 10.84
C ASP A 168 -14.27 -6.00 10.75
N LYS A 169 -15.34 -5.88 9.97
CA LYS A 169 -16.10 -4.63 9.79
C LYS A 169 -16.53 -4.02 11.15
N ASN A 170 -16.86 -4.88 12.12
CA ASN A 170 -17.27 -4.45 13.45
C ASN A 170 -16.11 -3.89 14.29
N LYS A 171 -14.86 -4.17 13.92
CA LYS A 171 -13.64 -3.68 14.59
C LYS A 171 -13.09 -2.37 14.00
N LYS A 172 -13.76 -1.78 13.02
CA LYS A 172 -13.31 -0.56 12.35
C LYS A 172 -12.99 0.55 13.37
N THR A 173 -13.92 0.86 14.27
CA THR A 173 -13.71 1.92 15.28
C THR A 173 -12.57 1.60 16.24
N GLU A 174 -12.38 0.33 16.61
CA GLU A 174 -11.24 -0.10 17.42
C GLU A 174 -9.93 0.07 16.70
N PHE A 175 -9.89 -0.28 15.41
CA PHE A 175 -8.71 -0.11 14.56
C PHE A 175 -8.33 1.39 14.41
N GLU A 176 -9.31 2.24 14.11
CA GLU A 176 -9.12 3.70 14.01
C GLU A 176 -8.60 4.28 15.33
N ARG A 177 -9.17 3.90 16.47
CA ARG A 177 -8.69 4.31 17.79
C ARG A 177 -7.23 3.90 18.05
N LYS A 178 -6.85 2.67 17.66
CA LYS A 178 -5.46 2.20 17.76
C LYS A 178 -4.51 3.01 16.89
N LEU A 179 -4.94 3.38 15.70
CA LEU A 179 -4.17 4.23 14.80
C LEU A 179 -3.97 5.63 15.39
N ASP A 180 -5.01 6.22 16.01
CA ASP A 180 -4.92 7.50 16.70
C ASP A 180 -3.96 7.45 17.90
N GLU A 181 -3.97 6.34 18.66
CA GLU A 181 -3.02 6.12 19.76
C GLU A 181 -1.57 6.08 19.23
N LEU A 182 -1.32 5.37 18.13
CA LEU A 182 -0.01 5.35 17.48
C LEU A 182 0.41 6.74 16.99
N ASN A 183 -0.50 7.46 16.36
CA ASN A 183 -0.24 8.83 15.90
C ASN A 183 0.18 9.74 17.08
N ALA A 184 -0.47 9.60 18.23
CA ALA A 184 -0.11 10.34 19.44
C ALA A 184 1.27 9.93 20.00
N ILE A 185 1.64 8.65 19.96
CA ILE A 185 2.95 8.14 20.39
C ILE A 185 4.08 8.73 19.54
N PHE A 186 3.90 8.78 18.22
CA PHE A 186 4.91 9.31 17.31
C PHE A 186 5.01 10.84 17.32
N ASN A 187 4.07 11.55 17.97
CA ASN A 187 4.13 12.97 18.33
C ASN A 187 4.67 13.86 17.20
N GLU A 188 3.91 13.97 16.11
CA GLU A 188 4.23 14.80 14.94
C GLU A 188 5.48 14.40 14.14
N LYS A 189 6.25 13.38 14.56
CA LYS A 189 7.38 12.88 13.78
C LYS A 189 6.94 12.15 12.52
N LEU A 190 5.76 11.54 12.55
CA LEU A 190 5.15 10.81 11.45
C LEU A 190 3.81 11.42 11.07
N ASN A 191 3.52 11.39 9.76
CA ASN A 191 2.19 11.64 9.24
C ASN A 191 1.55 10.31 8.89
N PHE A 192 0.39 10.02 9.50
CA PHE A 192 -0.40 8.85 9.18
C PHE A 192 -1.51 9.19 8.20
N ARG A 193 -1.73 8.30 7.24
CA ARG A 193 -2.87 8.32 6.35
C ARG A 193 -3.52 6.95 6.38
N CYS A 194 -4.82 6.91 6.68
CA CYS A 194 -5.64 5.71 6.60
C CYS A 194 -6.68 5.87 5.52
N VAL A 195 -6.80 4.88 4.64
CA VAL A 195 -7.80 4.83 3.58
C VAL A 195 -8.63 3.57 3.76
N GLY A 196 -9.92 3.74 3.83
CA GLY A 196 -10.88 2.64 4.02
C GLY A 196 -12.20 3.15 4.62
N PRO A 197 -13.22 2.30 4.70
CA PRO A 197 -13.22 0.88 4.37
C PRO A 197 -13.13 0.62 2.86
N LEU A 198 -12.25 -0.30 2.48
CA LEU A 198 -12.09 -0.76 1.10
C LEU A 198 -12.51 -2.24 1.00
N PRO A 199 -12.94 -2.71 -0.18
CA PRO A 199 -13.00 -4.13 -0.44
C PRO A 199 -11.59 -4.73 -0.40
N PRO A 200 -11.43 -6.01 -0.05
CA PRO A 200 -10.12 -6.61 0.23
C PRO A 200 -9.28 -6.85 -1.04
N TYR A 201 -8.91 -5.78 -1.75
CA TYR A 201 -8.11 -5.79 -2.97
C TYR A 201 -6.76 -6.47 -2.80
N SER A 202 -6.08 -6.19 -1.69
CA SER A 202 -4.75 -6.69 -1.43
C SER A 202 -4.73 -8.16 -1.03
N PHE A 203 -5.89 -8.71 -0.67
CA PHE A 203 -6.03 -10.08 -0.18
C PHE A 203 -6.68 -11.01 -1.20
N TYR A 204 -7.73 -10.54 -1.88
CA TYR A 204 -8.54 -11.35 -2.76
C TYR A 204 -8.99 -10.53 -3.96
N THR A 205 -8.23 -10.61 -5.04
CA THR A 205 -8.60 -10.02 -6.34
C THR A 205 -8.89 -11.13 -7.32
N ALA A 206 -10.00 -11.06 -8.04
CA ALA A 206 -10.26 -11.96 -9.14
C ALA A 206 -9.46 -11.49 -10.36
N GLU A 207 -8.52 -12.32 -10.79
CA GLU A 207 -7.87 -12.17 -12.09
C GLU A 207 -8.51 -13.14 -13.07
N VAL A 208 -9.21 -12.61 -14.05
CA VAL A 208 -9.64 -13.37 -15.21
C VAL A 208 -8.45 -13.40 -16.16
N LYS A 209 -7.84 -14.57 -16.35
CA LYS A 209 -6.80 -14.71 -17.37
C LYS A 209 -7.45 -14.40 -18.72
N LYS A 210 -6.91 -13.41 -19.43
CA LYS A 210 -7.27 -13.18 -20.84
C LYS A 210 -6.94 -14.46 -21.61
N ILE A 211 -7.90 -15.03 -22.31
CA ILE A 211 -7.62 -16.01 -23.35
C ILE A 211 -6.86 -15.23 -24.42
N PRO A 212 -5.63 -15.66 -24.83
CA PRO A 212 -4.93 -15.01 -25.93
C PRO A 212 -5.84 -14.95 -27.14
N LEU A 213 -5.89 -13.81 -27.81
CA LEU A 213 -6.69 -13.61 -29.05
C LEU A 213 -6.31 -14.59 -30.17
N ASP A 214 -5.14 -15.23 -30.08
CA ASP A 214 -4.60 -16.17 -31.04
C ASP A 214 -5.25 -17.56 -30.95
N ASP A 215 -6.03 -17.86 -29.90
CA ASP A 215 -6.74 -19.13 -29.72
C ASP A 215 -8.24 -19.03 -30.09
N ILE A 216 -8.67 -17.94 -30.71
CA ILE A 216 -10.03 -17.82 -31.24
C ILE A 216 -9.99 -18.19 -32.72
N GLU A 217 -10.22 -19.44 -33.01
CA GLU A 217 -10.62 -19.86 -34.38
C GLU A 217 -11.94 -19.18 -34.75
N LEU A 218 -11.91 -18.38 -35.80
CA LEU A 218 -13.07 -17.73 -36.43
C LEU A 218 -13.92 -18.73 -37.20
#